data_b749b5bf249ac5e86da3536c2d1d3a68
#
_entry.id   b749b5bf249ac5e86da3536c2d1d3a68
#
_cell.length_a   1.000
_cell.length_b   1.000
_cell.length_c   1.000
_cell.angle_alpha   90.00
_cell.angle_beta   90.00
_cell.angle_gamma   90.00
#
_symmetry.space_group_name_H-M   'P 1'
#
loop_
_entity.id
_entity.type
_entity.pdbx_description
1 polymer ?
#
loop_
_entity_poly.entity_id
_entity_poly.type
_entity_poly.pdbx_seq_one_letter_code
_entity_poly.pdbx_strand_id
1 'polypeptide(L)'
;MKWIALWAVLFSAQGLAQEATESRELIGQLGGRVTLLNLYATPQPDGAARVTGDYLVLPTLQQRFLEGERSKQLGVTSLREGTTPILYGRPGTGALQGTWSGGIFKGVRYGPEGQERERFEFSETFPTMETYSVSMRCEVSEGRYASTLALAVENGKLKNVDWHSKVSPGEHPCTIAGFEQRPQDGGLRFVAGRCSVTLRNLGDYVRVAADNCAAMCGSQGYLEPLLVDRRGNCQLLRPRTR
;
A
#
# COMPACT_ATOMS: atom_id res chain seq x y z
N MET A 1 -40.81 -36.53 48.91
CA MET A 1 -40.67 -35.37 48.03
C MET A 1 -39.24 -34.89 48.13
N LYS A 2 -38.37 -35.16 47.06
CA LYS A 2 -36.98 -34.76 47.01
C LYS A 2 -36.85 -33.60 46.02
N TRP A 3 -36.42 -32.44 46.50
CA TRP A 3 -36.14 -31.27 45.68
C TRP A 3 -34.72 -31.39 45.16
N ILE A 4 -34.54 -31.47 43.82
CA ILE A 4 -33.28 -31.41 43.14
C ILE A 4 -33.08 -29.94 42.71
N ALA A 5 -32.11 -29.26 43.35
CA ALA A 5 -31.71 -27.92 42.97
C ALA A 5 -30.79 -28.01 41.75
N LEU A 6 -31.26 -27.51 40.61
CA LEU A 6 -30.49 -27.41 39.37
C LEU A 6 -29.63 -26.13 39.43
N TRP A 7 -28.33 -26.27 39.59
CA TRP A 7 -27.36 -25.15 39.46
C TRP A 7 -27.08 -24.95 37.98
N ALA A 8 -27.63 -23.88 37.39
CA ALA A 8 -27.27 -23.43 36.08
C ALA A 8 -25.94 -22.65 36.17
N VAL A 9 -24.87 -23.25 35.73
CA VAL A 9 -23.57 -22.59 35.57
C VAL A 9 -23.64 -21.75 34.31
N LEU A 10 -23.81 -20.45 34.48
CA LEU A 10 -23.66 -19.45 33.39
C LEU A 10 -22.18 -19.31 33.06
N PHE A 11 -21.74 -20.02 32.04
CA PHE A 11 -20.46 -19.74 31.37
C PHE A 11 -20.60 -18.40 30.63
N SER A 12 -20.12 -17.34 31.23
CA SER A 12 -19.89 -16.08 30.55
C SER A 12 -18.75 -16.30 29.54
N ALA A 13 -19.10 -16.56 28.29
CA ALA A 13 -18.17 -16.49 27.18
C ALA A 13 -17.72 -15.01 27.06
N GLN A 14 -16.68 -14.63 27.77
CA GLN A 14 -15.94 -13.41 27.47
C GLN A 14 -15.29 -13.65 26.10
N GLY A 15 -16.02 -13.28 25.05
CA GLY A 15 -15.44 -13.15 23.72
C GLY A 15 -14.31 -12.15 23.81
N LEU A 16 -13.07 -12.63 23.76
CA LEU A 16 -11.90 -11.79 23.50
C LEU A 16 -12.16 -11.13 22.16
N ALA A 17 -12.66 -9.90 22.18
CA ALA A 17 -12.70 -9.06 21.00
C ALA A 17 -11.25 -8.91 20.56
N GLN A 18 -10.85 -9.64 19.54
CA GLN A 18 -9.54 -9.50 18.91
C GLN A 18 -9.54 -8.11 18.30
N GLU A 19 -8.84 -7.17 18.95
CA GLU A 19 -8.71 -5.81 18.46
C GLU A 19 -8.16 -5.85 17.01
N ALA A 20 -8.89 -5.22 16.09
CA ALA A 20 -8.56 -5.26 14.68
C ALA A 20 -7.20 -4.60 14.42
N THR A 21 -6.36 -5.25 13.63
CA THR A 21 -5.11 -4.66 13.16
C THR A 21 -5.41 -3.43 12.32
N GLU A 22 -4.85 -2.29 12.72
CA GLU A 22 -4.96 -1.03 11.98
C GLU A 22 -3.97 -1.06 10.80
N SER A 23 -4.46 -0.81 9.58
CA SER A 23 -3.64 -0.73 8.37
C SER A 23 -3.62 0.70 7.85
N ARG A 24 -2.42 1.22 7.56
CA ARG A 24 -2.19 2.57 7.03
C ARG A 24 -1.28 2.53 5.83
N GLU A 25 -1.72 3.13 4.73
CA GLU A 25 -0.90 3.42 3.55
C GLU A 25 -0.60 4.92 3.53
N LEU A 26 0.68 5.27 3.46
CA LEU A 26 1.14 6.65 3.52
C LEU A 26 2.04 6.96 2.33
N ILE A 27 2.03 8.23 1.94
CA ILE A 27 2.91 8.79 0.92
C ILE A 27 3.75 9.92 1.54
N GLY A 28 4.99 10.04 1.16
CA GLY A 28 5.84 11.12 1.65
C GLY A 28 7.25 11.07 1.09
N GLN A 29 8.17 11.66 1.84
CA GLN A 29 9.57 11.75 1.47
C GLN A 29 10.47 11.14 2.54
N LEU A 30 11.45 10.39 2.09
CA LEU A 30 12.56 9.89 2.89
C LEU A 30 13.87 10.35 2.22
N GLY A 31 14.59 11.29 2.86
CA GLY A 31 15.79 11.87 2.28
C GLY A 31 15.55 12.54 0.93
N GLY A 32 14.43 13.24 0.75
CA GLY A 32 14.05 13.91 -0.50
C GLY A 32 13.54 12.97 -1.61
N ARG A 33 13.40 11.68 -1.35
CA ARG A 33 12.88 10.70 -2.33
C ARG A 33 11.44 10.34 -2.00
N VAL A 34 10.58 10.37 -3.01
CA VAL A 34 9.18 9.92 -2.87
C VAL A 34 9.17 8.47 -2.41
N THR A 35 8.40 8.19 -1.39
CA THR A 35 8.37 6.88 -0.73
C THR A 35 6.94 6.52 -0.34
N LEU A 36 6.52 5.31 -0.66
CA LEU A 36 5.30 4.69 -0.17
C LEU A 36 5.62 3.91 1.10
N LEU A 37 4.83 4.09 2.15
CA LEU A 37 4.99 3.42 3.43
C LEU A 37 3.69 2.71 3.79
N ASN A 38 3.75 1.42 4.08
CA ASN A 38 2.65 0.62 4.59
C ASN A 38 2.96 0.22 6.03
N LEU A 39 2.03 0.48 6.95
CA LEU A 39 2.15 0.11 8.36
C LEU A 39 0.92 -0.67 8.81
N TYR A 40 1.17 -1.67 9.64
CA TYR A 40 0.17 -2.53 10.26
C TYR A 40 0.42 -2.51 11.77
N ALA A 41 -0.51 -1.93 12.52
CA ALA A 41 -0.42 -1.82 13.96
C ALA A 41 -1.39 -2.80 14.63
N THR A 42 -0.85 -3.69 15.46
CA THR A 42 -1.63 -4.63 16.27
C THR A 42 -1.57 -4.19 17.72
N PRO A 43 -2.69 -3.81 18.34
CA PRO A 43 -2.74 -3.42 19.74
C PRO A 43 -2.19 -4.51 20.65
N GLN A 44 -1.56 -4.10 21.76
CA GLN A 44 -1.05 -4.98 22.79
C GLN A 44 -1.80 -4.74 24.11
N PRO A 45 -1.86 -5.73 25.01
CA PRO A 45 -2.61 -5.61 26.28
C PRO A 45 -2.13 -4.47 27.19
N ASP A 46 -0.88 -4.04 27.09
CA ASP A 46 -0.29 -2.93 27.84
C ASP A 46 -0.65 -1.55 27.26
N GLY A 47 -1.36 -1.54 26.12
CA GLY A 47 -1.78 -0.36 25.39
C GLY A 47 -0.70 0.21 24.46
N ALA A 48 0.45 -0.46 24.31
CA ALA A 48 1.35 -0.25 23.18
C ALA A 48 0.76 -0.88 21.90
N ALA A 49 1.41 -0.71 20.77
CA ALA A 49 1.08 -1.46 19.56
C ALA A 49 2.34 -2.03 18.93
N ARG A 50 2.30 -3.31 18.59
CA ARG A 50 3.31 -3.88 17.69
C ARG A 50 3.05 -3.36 16.29
N VAL A 51 4.09 -2.84 15.66
CA VAL A 51 3.99 -2.27 14.31
C VAL A 51 4.90 -3.06 13.39
N THR A 52 4.33 -3.52 12.27
CA THR A 52 5.08 -4.11 11.16
C THR A 52 4.77 -3.32 9.90
N GLY A 53 5.58 -3.46 8.87
CA GLY A 53 5.32 -2.79 7.60
C GLY A 53 6.45 -2.90 6.61
N ASP A 54 6.35 -2.08 5.61
CA ASP A 54 7.39 -1.91 4.60
C ASP A 54 7.32 -0.52 3.98
N TYR A 55 8.40 -0.08 3.41
CA TYR A 55 8.40 1.07 2.54
C TYR A 55 9.08 0.80 1.20
N LEU A 56 8.63 1.54 0.19
CA LEU A 56 9.08 1.43 -1.18
C LEU A 56 9.56 2.79 -1.69
N VAL A 57 10.85 2.91 -2.00
CA VAL A 57 11.45 4.15 -2.53
C VAL A 57 11.23 4.23 -4.04
N LEU A 58 10.63 5.33 -4.52
CA LEU A 58 10.38 5.54 -5.94
C LEU A 58 11.54 6.33 -6.60
N PRO A 59 11.84 6.10 -7.88
CA PRO A 59 11.31 5.07 -8.78
C PRO A 59 12.06 3.74 -8.71
N THR A 60 13.08 3.62 -7.84
CA THR A 60 13.97 2.44 -7.81
C THR A 60 13.25 1.17 -7.37
N LEU A 61 12.08 1.28 -6.74
CA LEU A 61 11.28 0.21 -6.16
C LEU A 61 12.07 -0.60 -5.11
N GLN A 62 13.03 0.07 -4.46
CA GLN A 62 13.79 -0.53 -3.38
C GLN A 62 12.91 -0.66 -2.14
N GLN A 63 12.62 -1.90 -1.77
CA GLN A 63 11.82 -2.20 -0.59
C GLN A 63 12.67 -2.38 0.65
N ARG A 64 12.14 -1.93 1.79
CA ARG A 64 12.64 -2.20 3.14
C ARG A 64 11.48 -2.62 4.02
N PHE A 65 11.73 -3.57 4.88
CA PHE A 65 10.76 -4.08 5.84
C PHE A 65 10.99 -3.43 7.20
N LEU A 66 9.91 -3.26 7.95
CA LEU A 66 9.88 -2.56 9.22
C LEU A 66 9.23 -3.43 10.28
N GLU A 67 9.82 -3.43 11.47
CA GLU A 67 9.25 -4.07 12.65
C GLU A 67 9.61 -3.29 13.92
N GLY A 68 8.65 -3.07 14.80
CA GLY A 68 8.89 -2.36 16.05
C GLY A 68 7.62 -2.09 16.83
N GLU A 69 7.59 -0.97 17.52
CA GLU A 69 6.55 -0.65 18.49
C GLU A 69 6.16 0.83 18.44
N ARG A 70 4.89 1.07 18.74
CA ARG A 70 4.36 2.40 19.08
C ARG A 70 4.09 2.47 20.58
N SER A 71 4.85 3.32 21.28
CA SER A 71 4.70 3.54 22.71
C SER A 71 3.38 4.25 23.01
N LYS A 72 2.63 3.75 24.00
CA LYS A 72 1.43 4.42 24.52
C LYS A 72 1.75 5.75 25.19
N GLN A 73 2.80 5.82 25.98
CA GLN A 73 3.12 6.99 26.83
C GLN A 73 3.72 8.15 26.03
N LEU A 74 4.60 7.85 25.06
CA LEU A 74 5.37 8.86 24.36
C LEU A 74 4.81 9.18 22.97
N GLY A 75 3.85 8.38 22.46
CA GLY A 75 3.37 8.51 21.08
C GLY A 75 4.45 8.28 20.02
N VAL A 76 5.62 7.83 20.44
CA VAL A 76 6.76 7.56 19.58
C VAL A 76 6.62 6.17 18.97
N THR A 77 6.83 6.09 17.67
CA THR A 77 6.94 4.84 16.94
C THR A 77 8.40 4.61 16.58
N SER A 78 8.94 3.47 16.99
CA SER A 78 10.32 3.06 16.72
C SER A 78 10.30 1.77 15.89
N LEU A 79 10.82 1.81 14.67
CA LEU A 79 10.78 0.72 13.70
C LEU A 79 12.19 0.38 13.26
N ARG A 80 12.61 -0.86 13.49
CA ARG A 80 13.84 -1.41 12.95
C ARG A 80 13.65 -1.73 11.47
N GLU A 81 14.63 -1.40 10.66
CA GLU A 81 14.65 -1.60 9.21
C GLU A 81 15.46 -2.85 8.84
N GLY A 82 15.00 -3.57 7.83
CA GLY A 82 15.71 -4.70 7.26
C GLY A 82 15.41 -4.93 5.79
N THR A 83 16.15 -5.86 5.18
CA THR A 83 16.01 -6.22 3.75
C THR A 83 15.11 -7.41 3.51
N THR A 84 14.63 -8.07 4.56
CA THR A 84 13.76 -9.25 4.51
C THR A 84 12.52 -9.05 5.37
N PRO A 85 11.39 -9.70 5.06
CA PRO A 85 10.14 -9.59 5.81
C PRO A 85 10.23 -10.01 7.28
N ILE A 86 11.17 -10.90 7.61
CA ILE A 86 11.36 -11.41 8.95
C ILE A 86 12.65 -10.83 9.52
N LEU A 87 12.50 -9.85 10.43
CA LEU A 87 13.63 -9.17 11.05
C LEU A 87 14.13 -9.88 12.32
N TYR A 88 13.44 -10.93 12.76
CA TYR A 88 13.74 -11.61 14.00
C TYR A 88 15.16 -12.21 13.98
N GLY A 89 15.99 -11.80 14.94
CA GLY A 89 17.35 -12.30 15.08
C GLY A 89 18.36 -11.85 14.00
N ARG A 90 17.95 -11.01 13.06
CA ARG A 90 18.84 -10.47 12.04
C ARG A 90 19.28 -9.04 12.39
N PRO A 91 20.53 -8.65 12.09
CA PRO A 91 20.95 -7.27 12.25
C PRO A 91 20.10 -6.36 11.35
N GLY A 92 19.60 -5.25 11.91
CA GLY A 92 18.90 -4.24 11.14
C GLY A 92 19.85 -3.48 10.20
N THR A 93 19.31 -2.93 9.12
CA THR A 93 20.03 -2.02 8.20
C THR A 93 19.86 -0.56 8.61
N GLY A 94 19.07 -0.30 9.65
CA GLY A 94 18.75 1.01 10.19
C GLY A 94 17.48 0.98 11.04
N ALA A 95 16.98 2.17 11.35
CA ALA A 95 15.73 2.34 12.10
C ALA A 95 15.02 3.63 11.68
N LEU A 96 13.68 3.63 11.75
CA LEU A 96 12.87 4.83 11.68
C LEU A 96 12.33 5.14 13.08
N GLN A 97 12.47 6.39 13.52
CA GLN A 97 11.89 6.85 14.77
C GLN A 97 11.10 8.13 14.53
N GLY A 98 9.84 8.14 14.93
CA GLY A 98 8.98 9.28 14.64
C GLY A 98 7.73 9.33 15.51
N THR A 99 6.96 10.40 15.31
CA THR A 99 5.72 10.70 16.01
C THR A 99 4.58 10.92 15.03
N TRP A 100 3.36 10.65 15.50
CA TRP A 100 2.13 10.88 14.77
C TRP A 100 1.45 12.17 15.18
N SER A 101 0.99 12.94 14.20
CA SER A 101 0.18 14.14 14.43
C SER A 101 -0.70 14.42 13.21
N GLY A 102 -2.04 14.41 13.38
CA GLY A 102 -2.99 14.78 12.32
C GLY A 102 -2.89 13.93 11.04
N GLY A 103 -2.65 12.62 11.16
CA GLY A 103 -2.47 11.73 10.00
C GLY A 103 -1.08 11.83 9.34
N ILE A 104 -0.14 12.55 9.99
CA ILE A 104 1.24 12.68 9.53
C ILE A 104 2.16 11.90 10.46
N PHE A 105 3.01 11.06 9.90
CA PHE A 105 4.11 10.37 10.57
C PHE A 105 5.44 11.01 10.16
N LYS A 106 6.11 11.66 11.10
CA LYS A 106 7.38 12.36 10.82
C LYS A 106 8.45 12.01 11.83
N GLY A 107 9.70 12.05 11.38
CA GLY A 107 10.83 11.70 12.22
C GLY A 107 12.15 11.60 11.49
N VAL A 108 13.00 10.72 12.00
CA VAL A 108 14.38 10.54 11.55
C VAL A 108 14.63 9.06 11.25
N ARG A 109 15.33 8.81 10.17
CA ARG A 109 15.92 7.52 9.85
C ARG A 109 17.37 7.48 10.31
N TYR A 110 17.70 6.45 11.06
CA TYR A 110 19.05 6.14 11.55
C TYR A 110 19.68 5.04 10.71
N GLY A 111 21.01 5.08 10.57
CA GLY A 111 21.79 4.00 10.01
C GLY A 111 21.99 2.86 11.01
N PRO A 112 22.64 1.76 10.60
CA PRO A 112 22.85 0.57 11.44
C PRO A 112 23.70 0.86 12.70
N GLU A 113 24.54 1.89 12.67
CA GLU A 113 25.37 2.32 13.81
C GLU A 113 24.70 3.40 14.66
N GLY A 114 23.42 3.71 14.43
CA GLY A 114 22.67 4.70 15.17
C GLY A 114 22.88 6.16 14.77
N GLN A 115 23.67 6.43 13.72
CA GLN A 115 23.85 7.79 13.21
C GLN A 115 22.59 8.28 12.46
N GLU A 116 22.20 9.54 12.70
CA GLU A 116 21.12 10.17 11.92
C GLU A 116 21.54 10.27 10.43
N ARG A 117 20.66 9.85 9.53
CA ARG A 117 20.91 9.87 8.09
C ARG A 117 19.96 10.77 7.34
N GLU A 118 18.67 10.59 7.56
CA GLU A 118 17.65 11.23 6.72
C GLU A 118 16.43 11.58 7.57
N ARG A 119 15.80 12.70 7.27
CA ARG A 119 14.49 13.03 7.80
C ARG A 119 13.40 12.45 6.91
N PHE A 120 12.26 12.15 7.51
CA PHE A 120 11.09 11.70 6.80
C PHE A 120 9.82 12.42 7.26
N GLU A 121 8.89 12.54 6.33
CA GLU A 121 7.52 12.96 6.59
C GLU A 121 6.60 12.19 5.65
N PHE A 122 5.64 11.47 6.22
CA PHE A 122 4.64 10.66 5.52
C PHE A 122 3.25 11.09 5.95
N SER A 123 2.33 11.16 4.98
CA SER A 123 0.94 11.54 5.18
C SER A 123 0.00 10.42 4.72
N GLU A 124 -1.10 10.23 5.42
CA GLU A 124 -2.23 9.41 4.96
C GLU A 124 -3.00 10.08 3.82
N THR A 125 -2.86 11.41 3.70
CA THR A 125 -3.49 12.17 2.62
C THR A 125 -2.60 12.17 1.39
N PHE A 126 -3.08 11.56 0.33
CA PHE A 126 -2.44 11.59 -0.98
C PHE A 126 -2.71 12.93 -1.68
N PRO A 127 -1.79 13.42 -2.53
CA PRO A 127 -2.04 14.59 -3.34
C PRO A 127 -3.30 14.44 -4.19
N THR A 128 -4.09 15.50 -4.29
CA THR A 128 -5.35 15.47 -5.06
C THR A 128 -5.12 15.19 -6.54
N MET A 129 -6.12 14.63 -7.19
CA MET A 129 -6.18 14.43 -8.64
C MET A 129 -7.30 15.25 -9.32
N GLU A 130 -7.95 16.15 -8.62
CA GLU A 130 -9.09 16.92 -9.15
C GLU A 130 -8.76 17.73 -10.40
N THR A 131 -7.57 18.29 -10.48
CA THR A 131 -7.07 19.04 -11.63
C THR A 131 -6.09 18.27 -12.49
N TYR A 132 -5.90 16.98 -12.17
CA TYR A 132 -4.90 16.15 -12.85
C TYR A 132 -5.34 15.87 -14.29
N SER A 133 -4.41 16.09 -15.22
CA SER A 133 -4.61 15.77 -16.64
C SER A 133 -3.43 14.98 -17.14
N VAL A 134 -3.70 13.85 -17.79
CA VAL A 134 -2.70 13.00 -18.41
C VAL A 134 -3.31 12.30 -19.61
N SER A 135 -2.57 12.21 -20.69
CA SER A 135 -2.84 11.32 -21.81
C SER A 135 -1.57 10.54 -22.11
N MET A 136 -1.63 9.24 -21.94
CA MET A 136 -0.47 8.39 -22.10
C MET A 136 -0.81 7.04 -22.68
N ARG A 137 0.19 6.47 -23.34
CA ARG A 137 0.23 5.06 -23.71
C ARG A 137 1.59 4.51 -23.33
N CYS A 138 1.59 3.44 -22.56
CA CYS A 138 2.81 2.80 -22.14
C CYS A 138 2.75 1.29 -22.26
N GLU A 139 3.90 0.69 -22.45
CA GLU A 139 4.07 -0.76 -22.55
C GLU A 139 5.16 -1.18 -21.57
N VAL A 140 4.92 -2.28 -20.89
CA VAL A 140 5.87 -2.87 -19.96
C VAL A 140 5.90 -4.37 -20.16
N SER A 141 7.11 -4.94 -20.12
CA SER A 141 7.30 -6.38 -20.21
C SER A 141 8.37 -6.83 -19.23
N GLU A 142 8.08 -7.84 -18.43
CA GLU A 142 9.00 -8.43 -17.49
C GLU A 142 8.77 -9.94 -17.38
N GLY A 143 9.78 -10.72 -17.78
CA GLY A 143 9.69 -12.17 -17.80
C GLY A 143 8.59 -12.67 -18.76
N ARG A 144 7.57 -13.30 -18.18
CA ARG A 144 6.42 -13.82 -18.93
C ARG A 144 5.23 -12.86 -18.98
N TYR A 145 5.28 -11.76 -18.27
CA TYR A 145 4.21 -10.78 -18.19
C TYR A 145 4.48 -9.62 -19.14
N ALA A 146 3.48 -9.25 -19.89
CA ALA A 146 3.48 -8.03 -20.70
C ALA A 146 2.16 -7.28 -20.50
N SER A 147 2.22 -5.96 -20.48
CA SER A 147 1.06 -5.10 -20.28
C SER A 147 1.15 -3.83 -21.10
N THR A 148 0.01 -3.41 -21.64
CA THR A 148 -0.16 -2.14 -22.35
C THR A 148 -1.29 -1.37 -21.68
N LEU A 149 -1.02 -0.13 -21.30
CA LEU A 149 -2.00 0.78 -20.74
C LEU A 149 -2.14 2.00 -21.64
N ALA A 150 -3.36 2.31 -22.08
CA ALA A 150 -3.73 3.61 -22.64
C ALA A 150 -4.67 4.29 -21.65
N LEU A 151 -4.29 5.47 -21.16
CA LEU A 151 -5.02 6.22 -20.14
C LEU A 151 -5.14 7.68 -20.56
N ALA A 152 -6.36 8.21 -20.51
CA ALA A 152 -6.61 9.62 -20.66
C ALA A 152 -7.49 10.13 -19.52
N VAL A 153 -6.97 11.11 -18.78
CA VAL A 153 -7.66 11.85 -17.71
C VAL A 153 -7.56 13.33 -18.06
N GLU A 154 -8.63 14.08 -17.93
CA GLU A 154 -8.67 15.52 -18.16
C GLU A 154 -9.40 16.20 -17.00
N ASN A 155 -8.71 17.10 -16.29
CA ASN A 155 -9.24 17.81 -15.12
C ASN A 155 -9.90 16.86 -14.13
N GLY A 156 -9.19 15.78 -13.75
CA GLY A 156 -9.68 14.76 -12.82
C GLY A 156 -10.81 13.89 -13.35
N LYS A 157 -11.16 13.97 -14.63
CA LYS A 157 -12.21 13.15 -15.25
C LYS A 157 -11.61 12.15 -16.21
N LEU A 158 -12.03 10.88 -16.08
CA LEU A 158 -11.63 9.83 -17.00
C LEU A 158 -12.23 10.11 -18.39
N LYS A 159 -11.39 10.11 -19.41
CA LYS A 159 -11.78 10.11 -20.83
C LYS A 159 -11.68 8.75 -21.44
N ASN A 160 -10.60 8.04 -21.14
CA ASN A 160 -10.36 6.68 -21.61
C ASN A 160 -9.47 5.89 -20.65
N VAL A 161 -9.75 4.60 -20.50
CA VAL A 161 -8.83 3.62 -19.96
C VAL A 161 -8.98 2.35 -20.78
N ASP A 162 -7.88 1.88 -21.30
CA ASP A 162 -7.75 0.64 -22.04
C ASP A 162 -6.48 -0.05 -21.54
N TRP A 163 -6.67 -1.15 -20.83
CA TRP A 163 -5.58 -1.83 -20.14
C TRP A 163 -5.59 -3.31 -20.50
N HIS A 164 -4.55 -3.73 -21.18
CA HIS A 164 -4.34 -5.11 -21.58
C HIS A 164 -3.15 -5.71 -20.86
N SER A 165 -3.24 -6.97 -20.53
CA SER A 165 -2.09 -7.77 -20.12
C SER A 165 -2.13 -9.14 -20.71
N LYS A 166 -0.98 -9.79 -20.78
CA LYS A 166 -0.84 -11.20 -21.16
C LYS A 166 0.26 -11.87 -20.36
N VAL A 167 0.09 -13.16 -20.10
CA VAL A 167 1.07 -14.00 -19.42
C VAL A 167 1.40 -15.19 -20.34
N SER A 168 2.65 -15.35 -20.75
CA SER A 168 3.13 -16.47 -21.57
C SER A 168 3.63 -17.63 -20.69
N PRO A 169 3.58 -18.91 -21.16
CA PRO A 169 2.87 -19.42 -22.33
C PRO A 169 1.39 -19.61 -22.01
N GLY A 170 0.54 -19.44 -23.01
CA GLY A 170 -0.90 -19.71 -22.89
C GLY A 170 -1.79 -18.50 -23.12
N GLU A 171 -1.21 -17.31 -23.38
CA GLU A 171 -1.94 -16.05 -23.63
C GLU A 171 -3.23 -15.95 -22.82
N HIS A 172 -3.10 -15.71 -21.53
CA HIS A 172 -4.25 -15.38 -20.68
C HIS A 172 -4.46 -13.86 -20.74
N PRO A 173 -5.23 -13.36 -21.70
CA PRO A 173 -5.42 -11.92 -21.86
C PRO A 173 -6.32 -11.41 -20.76
N CYS A 174 -5.97 -10.25 -20.23
CA CYS A 174 -6.85 -9.43 -19.44
C CYS A 174 -7.09 -8.12 -20.17
N THR A 175 -8.35 -7.81 -20.42
CA THR A 175 -8.75 -6.56 -21.08
C THR A 175 -9.81 -5.89 -20.26
N ILE A 176 -9.56 -4.66 -19.87
CA ILE A 176 -10.51 -3.86 -19.12
C ILE A 176 -10.81 -2.54 -19.84
N ALA A 177 -12.10 -2.24 -19.99
CA ALA A 177 -12.63 -1.03 -20.62
C ALA A 177 -14.02 -0.70 -20.08
N GLY A 178 -14.57 0.46 -20.41
CA GLY A 178 -15.97 0.80 -20.14
C GLY A 178 -16.26 1.13 -18.67
N PHE A 179 -15.45 1.95 -18.05
CA PHE A 179 -15.56 2.31 -16.64
C PHE A 179 -16.43 3.55 -16.38
N GLU A 180 -17.09 3.55 -15.22
CA GLU A 180 -17.70 4.73 -14.62
C GLU A 180 -16.81 5.27 -13.50
N GLN A 181 -16.65 6.59 -13.44
CA GLN A 181 -15.89 7.23 -12.36
C GLN A 181 -16.72 7.25 -11.07
N ARG A 182 -16.08 6.91 -9.95
CA ARG A 182 -16.64 6.99 -8.59
C ARG A 182 -15.77 7.91 -7.73
N PRO A 183 -16.37 8.67 -6.79
CA PRO A 183 -15.59 9.44 -5.83
C PRO A 183 -14.62 8.53 -5.04
N GLN A 184 -13.41 9.02 -4.80
CA GLN A 184 -12.42 8.39 -3.92
C GLN A 184 -11.50 9.46 -3.33
N ASP A 185 -11.22 9.36 -2.03
CA ASP A 185 -10.28 10.24 -1.36
C ASP A 185 -8.86 9.99 -1.87
N GLY A 186 -8.15 11.09 -2.16
CA GLY A 186 -6.75 11.06 -2.59
C GLY A 186 -6.46 10.40 -3.93
N GLY A 187 -7.47 10.22 -4.80
CA GLY A 187 -7.26 9.57 -6.09
C GLY A 187 -8.48 9.61 -7.01
N LEU A 188 -8.39 8.85 -8.10
CA LEU A 188 -9.51 8.59 -9.01
C LEU A 188 -9.80 7.09 -9.01
N ARG A 189 -11.06 6.74 -8.90
CA ARG A 189 -11.52 5.36 -8.98
C ARG A 189 -12.52 5.20 -10.12
N PHE A 190 -12.31 4.19 -10.93
CA PHE A 190 -13.15 3.82 -12.05
C PHE A 190 -13.67 2.39 -11.84
N VAL A 191 -14.96 2.18 -12.06
CA VAL A 191 -15.63 0.91 -11.74
C VAL A 191 -16.36 0.38 -12.96
N ALA A 192 -16.18 -0.90 -13.26
CA ALA A 192 -16.95 -1.64 -14.24
C ALA A 192 -17.41 -2.97 -13.59
N GLY A 193 -18.65 -3.04 -13.15
CA GLY A 193 -19.15 -4.15 -12.37
C GLY A 193 -18.42 -4.28 -11.02
N ARG A 194 -17.71 -5.42 -10.83
CA ARG A 194 -16.87 -5.65 -9.64
C ARG A 194 -15.44 -5.18 -9.82
N CYS A 195 -14.98 -5.02 -11.06
CA CYS A 195 -13.64 -4.54 -11.36
C CYS A 195 -13.52 -3.06 -11.05
N SER A 196 -12.43 -2.65 -10.44
CA SER A 196 -12.11 -1.24 -10.26
C SER A 196 -10.66 -0.95 -10.64
N VAL A 197 -10.45 0.20 -11.27
CA VAL A 197 -9.13 0.77 -11.51
C VAL A 197 -8.99 2.02 -10.67
N THR A 198 -7.89 2.09 -9.94
CA THR A 198 -7.57 3.20 -9.04
C THR A 198 -6.32 3.90 -9.55
N LEU A 199 -6.39 5.23 -9.66
CA LEU A 199 -5.24 6.10 -9.87
C LEU A 199 -4.95 6.85 -8.58
N ARG A 200 -3.69 6.80 -8.11
CA ARG A 200 -3.23 7.61 -6.97
C ARG A 200 -2.07 8.49 -7.37
N ASN A 201 -2.18 9.77 -7.05
CA ASN A 201 -1.09 10.72 -7.23
C ASN A 201 -0.02 10.51 -6.15
N LEU A 202 1.20 10.25 -6.60
CA LEU A 202 2.36 10.04 -5.74
C LEU A 202 3.39 11.17 -5.93
N GLY A 203 2.94 12.38 -6.30
CA GLY A 203 3.80 13.50 -6.66
C GLY A 203 4.27 13.42 -8.10
N ASP A 204 5.52 13.03 -8.32
CA ASP A 204 6.09 12.89 -9.67
C ASP A 204 5.64 11.62 -10.41
N TYR A 205 4.86 10.79 -9.74
CA TYR A 205 4.37 9.50 -10.26
C TYR A 205 2.87 9.36 -10.05
N VAL A 206 2.27 8.48 -10.84
CA VAL A 206 0.91 7.97 -10.63
C VAL A 206 0.98 6.47 -10.49
N ARG A 207 0.37 5.95 -9.43
CA ARG A 207 0.09 4.53 -9.29
C ARG A 207 -1.21 4.22 -10.00
N VAL A 208 -1.19 3.23 -10.89
CA VAL A 208 -2.38 2.66 -11.52
C VAL A 208 -2.51 1.23 -11.04
N ALA A 209 -3.62 0.91 -10.40
CA ALA A 209 -3.87 -0.43 -9.87
C ALA A 209 -5.28 -0.90 -10.22
N ALA A 210 -5.43 -2.20 -10.45
CA ALA A 210 -6.71 -2.84 -10.73
C ALA A 210 -7.04 -3.85 -9.63
N ASP A 211 -8.30 -3.84 -9.17
CA ASP A 211 -8.80 -4.71 -8.11
C ASP A 211 -10.08 -5.42 -8.56
N ASN A 212 -10.23 -6.68 -8.14
CA ASN A 212 -11.41 -7.51 -8.40
C ASN A 212 -11.77 -7.69 -9.88
N CYS A 213 -10.78 -7.64 -10.77
CA CYS A 213 -10.96 -7.72 -12.22
C CYS A 213 -10.92 -9.16 -12.79
N ALA A 214 -10.87 -10.18 -11.95
CA ALA A 214 -10.79 -11.59 -12.37
C ALA A 214 -11.89 -12.00 -13.37
N ALA A 215 -13.11 -11.47 -13.22
CA ALA A 215 -14.20 -11.75 -14.17
C ALA A 215 -13.94 -11.21 -15.59
N MET A 216 -13.10 -10.18 -15.74
CA MET A 216 -12.71 -9.58 -17.00
C MET A 216 -11.41 -10.18 -17.55
N CYS A 217 -10.59 -10.75 -16.66
CA CYS A 217 -9.27 -11.28 -16.97
C CYS A 217 -9.26 -12.82 -17.17
N GLY A 218 -10.41 -13.49 -16.97
CA GLY A 218 -10.42 -14.95 -16.87
C GLY A 218 -9.69 -15.47 -15.63
N SER A 219 -9.66 -16.79 -15.45
CA SER A 219 -9.15 -17.42 -14.21
C SER A 219 -7.65 -17.30 -14.01
N GLN A 220 -6.88 -16.97 -15.03
CA GLN A 220 -5.40 -16.88 -14.98
C GLN A 220 -4.85 -15.53 -15.42
N GLY A 221 -5.70 -14.64 -15.93
CA GLY A 221 -5.31 -13.30 -16.30
C GLY A 221 -5.31 -12.37 -15.07
N TYR A 222 -4.36 -11.45 -15.00
CA TYR A 222 -4.28 -10.44 -13.96
C TYR A 222 -3.61 -9.17 -14.46
N LEU A 223 -3.83 -8.07 -13.74
CA LEU A 223 -3.22 -6.78 -14.01
C LEU A 223 -2.30 -6.41 -12.84
N GLU A 224 -1.03 -6.32 -13.14
CA GLU A 224 -0.03 -5.84 -12.16
C GLU A 224 -0.11 -4.34 -12.02
N PRO A 225 -0.01 -3.79 -10.81
CA PRO A 225 0.04 -2.35 -10.63
C PRO A 225 1.20 -1.71 -11.40
N LEU A 226 0.93 -0.55 -12.00
CA LEU A 226 1.92 0.24 -12.73
C LEU A 226 2.27 1.51 -11.96
N LEU A 227 3.53 1.87 -12.02
CA LEU A 227 4.03 3.19 -11.67
C LEU A 227 4.31 3.95 -12.96
N VAL A 228 3.69 5.11 -13.11
CA VAL A 228 3.81 5.95 -14.31
C VAL A 228 4.40 7.29 -13.93
N ASP A 229 5.43 7.74 -14.64
CA ASP A 229 6.01 9.07 -14.45
C ASP A 229 5.23 10.14 -15.24
N ARG A 230 5.55 11.41 -15.03
CA ARG A 230 4.92 12.54 -15.74
C ARG A 230 5.17 12.55 -17.24
N ARG A 231 6.16 11.79 -17.74
CA ARG A 231 6.49 11.69 -19.16
C ARG A 231 5.75 10.53 -19.84
N GLY A 232 4.98 9.76 -19.08
CA GLY A 232 4.24 8.60 -19.58
C GLY A 232 5.08 7.31 -19.62
N ASN A 233 6.31 7.32 -19.08
CA ASN A 233 7.04 6.06 -18.92
C ASN A 233 6.42 5.26 -17.79
N CYS A 234 6.27 3.96 -17.98
CA CYS A 234 5.73 3.09 -16.95
C CYS A 234 6.65 1.92 -16.61
N GLN A 235 6.51 1.43 -15.40
CA GLN A 235 7.15 0.23 -14.91
C GLN A 235 6.19 -0.54 -14.00
N LEU A 236 6.41 -1.84 -13.85
CA LEU A 236 5.65 -2.65 -12.90
C LEU A 236 5.96 -2.18 -11.48
N LEU A 237 4.92 -1.92 -10.70
CA LEU A 237 5.06 -1.56 -9.28
C LEU A 237 5.21 -2.86 -8.45
N ARG A 238 6.29 -3.56 -8.68
CA ARG A 238 6.68 -4.74 -7.90
C ARG A 238 7.85 -4.41 -7.02
N PRO A 239 7.82 -4.79 -5.73
CA PRO A 239 8.98 -4.67 -4.88
C PRO A 239 10.17 -5.42 -5.48
N ARG A 240 11.32 -4.75 -5.57
CA ARG A 240 12.58 -5.37 -5.97
C ARG A 240 13.33 -5.79 -4.71
N THR A 241 13.25 -7.06 -4.37
CA THR A 241 14.14 -7.67 -3.37
C THR A 241 15.52 -7.86 -4.01
N ARG A 242 16.55 -7.30 -3.40
CA ARG A 242 17.95 -7.60 -3.73
C ARG A 242 18.44 -8.75 -2.91
#